data_dc8f35727dcdb2112a972f68fd6d67cd
#
_entry.id   dc8f35727dcdb2112a972f68fd6d67cd
#
_cell.length_a   1.000
_cell.length_b   1.000
_cell.length_c   1.000
_cell.angle_alpha   90.00
_cell.angle_beta   90.00
_cell.angle_gamma   90.00
#
_symmetry.space_group_name_H-M   'P 1'
#
loop_
_entity.id
_entity.type
_entity.pdbx_description
1 polymer ?
#
loop_
_entity_poly.entity_id
_entity_poly.type
_entity_poly.pdbx_seq_one_letter_code
_entity_poly.pdbx_strand_id
1 'polypeptide(L)'
;MLGKKILGLPVAFALSLAGLVLLPAVRQNPRVSGVFLGAAAALCAWSALFSMQARSRRLALEVNLRKQHYVQACAQGSVLLYWGWHWPTVYESAHFILAQLLFAYAFDMLLCWSRRDSYILGFGPFPVIFSINLFLWFKPDWFYLQFLMIAVGFAAKEFLRWNKEGRRVHIFNPSSFPLAVFSLGLIATGASNITWGREIATTQFYPPHMYLMLFLIGLPGQYLFGVTLMTMSAVLTTYVFGLVYLATTGIYFFYDSYIPIAVFLGMHLLFTDPSTSPRTELGRILFGVLYGLSTVALYQLLGSAGMPTFYDKLLQVPLLNLSVKGLDWLARSRLLRAVSPEVIGRALAPHQRHLAFMSIWAIVFAGMNATQGVGDDHPGQWLPFWRHACREGRPYACPYLADLQVGYCRRGSGWACNEAGLLHVALSQSGEDLRRLDIAGAEEHFNQSCDRGIAAGCHNAVTLKNREGEFAAARPTIEDYPIILRGSKGEIRERGPSELYALACKQAWTEACADDPQKR
;
A
#
# COMPACT_ATOMS: atom_id res chain seq x y z
N MET A 1 -41.63 18.60 -14.49
CA MET A 1 -41.50 18.58 -13.02
C MET A 1 -40.40 17.62 -12.50
N LEU A 2 -40.02 16.55 -13.21
CA LEU A 2 -38.94 15.64 -12.77
C LEU A 2 -37.56 16.34 -12.62
N GLY A 3 -37.21 17.27 -13.53
CA GLY A 3 -35.88 17.91 -13.52
C GLY A 3 -35.54 18.73 -12.26
N LYS A 4 -36.53 19.34 -11.60
CA LYS A 4 -36.30 20.10 -10.37
C LYS A 4 -36.09 19.20 -9.13
N LYS A 5 -36.71 18.02 -9.10
CA LYS A 5 -36.51 17.05 -8.00
C LYS A 5 -35.14 16.40 -8.01
N ILE A 6 -34.54 16.22 -9.18
CA ILE A 6 -33.23 15.63 -9.37
C ILE A 6 -32.12 16.52 -8.79
N LEU A 7 -32.24 17.85 -8.91
CA LEU A 7 -31.31 18.82 -8.30
C LEU A 7 -31.25 18.79 -6.76
N GLY A 8 -32.25 18.21 -6.11
CA GLY A 8 -32.22 17.99 -4.67
C GLY A 8 -31.24 16.92 -4.21
N LEU A 9 -30.79 16.03 -5.12
CA LEU A 9 -29.95 14.89 -4.73
C LEU A 9 -28.53 15.29 -4.29
N PRO A 10 -27.78 16.16 -5.01
CA PRO A 10 -26.50 16.66 -4.51
C PRO A 10 -26.61 17.39 -3.18
N VAL A 11 -27.72 18.15 -3.01
CA VAL A 11 -28.02 18.85 -1.74
C VAL A 11 -28.26 17.83 -0.63
N ALA A 12 -28.99 16.75 -0.90
CA ALA A 12 -29.22 15.68 0.08
C ALA A 12 -27.90 15.04 0.53
N PHE A 13 -26.98 14.74 -0.40
CA PHE A 13 -25.66 14.24 -0.06
C PHE A 13 -24.83 15.26 0.74
N ALA A 14 -24.89 16.54 0.38
CA ALA A 14 -24.20 17.59 1.12
C ALA A 14 -24.77 17.76 2.54
N LEU A 15 -26.09 17.72 2.72
CA LEU A 15 -26.71 17.77 4.03
C LEU A 15 -26.43 16.51 4.87
N SER A 16 -26.37 15.34 4.24
CA SER A 16 -25.95 14.10 4.92
C SER A 16 -24.51 14.20 5.38
N LEU A 17 -23.60 14.79 4.56
CA LEU A 17 -22.22 15.08 4.97
C LEU A 17 -22.17 16.02 6.19
N ALA A 18 -22.97 17.11 6.18
CA ALA A 18 -23.10 17.99 7.34
C ALA A 18 -23.65 17.25 8.57
N GLY A 19 -24.62 16.34 8.36
CA GLY A 19 -25.23 15.52 9.41
C GLY A 19 -24.22 14.61 10.14
N LEU A 20 -23.11 14.22 9.50
CA LEU A 20 -22.07 13.43 10.16
C LEU A 20 -21.40 14.17 11.33
N VAL A 21 -21.53 15.49 11.41
CA VAL A 21 -21.03 16.29 12.55
C VAL A 21 -21.76 15.94 13.86
N LEU A 22 -22.95 15.34 13.78
CA LEU A 22 -23.67 14.86 14.95
C LEU A 22 -23.05 13.60 15.58
N LEU A 23 -22.18 12.90 14.85
CA LEU A 23 -21.46 11.74 15.37
C LEU A 23 -20.46 12.18 16.46
N PRO A 24 -20.41 11.51 17.62
CA PRO A 24 -19.49 11.85 18.71
C PRO A 24 -18.03 11.95 18.23
N ALA A 25 -17.57 10.99 17.40
CA ALA A 25 -16.21 10.96 16.87
C ALA A 25 -15.85 12.18 16.00
N VAL A 26 -16.82 12.76 15.30
CA VAL A 26 -16.63 13.98 14.49
C VAL A 26 -16.76 15.23 15.36
N ARG A 27 -17.76 15.25 16.24
CA ARG A 27 -18.07 16.41 17.10
C ARG A 27 -16.94 16.74 18.07
N GLN A 28 -16.21 15.72 18.56
CA GLN A 28 -15.08 15.89 19.47
C GLN A 28 -13.87 16.57 18.81
N ASN A 29 -13.81 16.58 17.47
CA ASN A 29 -12.75 17.26 16.73
C ASN A 29 -13.31 18.48 15.96
N PRO A 30 -13.13 19.72 16.48
CA PRO A 30 -13.67 20.93 15.84
C PRO A 30 -13.13 21.16 14.42
N ARG A 31 -11.88 20.74 14.12
CA ARG A 31 -11.31 20.87 12.78
C ARG A 31 -12.02 19.97 11.79
N VAL A 32 -12.26 18.70 12.14
CA VAL A 32 -12.99 17.76 11.29
C VAL A 32 -14.44 18.24 11.07
N SER A 33 -15.10 18.69 12.15
CA SER A 33 -16.44 19.27 12.06
C SER A 33 -16.49 20.47 11.11
N GLY A 34 -15.51 21.38 11.22
CA GLY A 34 -15.36 22.52 10.33
C GLY A 34 -15.15 22.13 8.88
N VAL A 35 -14.33 21.11 8.62
CA VAL A 35 -14.07 20.57 7.26
C VAL A 35 -15.35 19.99 6.65
N PHE A 36 -16.12 19.20 7.41
CA PHE A 36 -17.37 18.61 6.91
C PHE A 36 -18.42 19.68 6.61
N LEU A 37 -18.60 20.64 7.52
CA LEU A 37 -19.53 21.76 7.31
C LEU A 37 -19.09 22.66 6.15
N GLY A 38 -17.81 22.98 6.05
CA GLY A 38 -17.26 23.79 4.95
C GLY A 38 -17.43 23.11 3.60
N ALA A 39 -17.14 21.80 3.49
CA ALA A 39 -17.35 21.03 2.27
C ALA A 39 -18.84 20.95 1.90
N ALA A 40 -19.72 20.69 2.87
CA ALA A 40 -21.17 20.67 2.65
C ALA A 40 -21.69 22.03 2.21
N ALA A 41 -21.25 23.12 2.84
CA ALA A 41 -21.64 24.48 2.46
C ALA A 41 -21.19 24.84 1.02
N ALA A 42 -19.94 24.46 0.65
CA ALA A 42 -19.44 24.66 -0.71
C ALA A 42 -20.26 23.89 -1.75
N LEU A 43 -20.61 22.62 -1.47
CA LEU A 43 -21.45 21.81 -2.35
C LEU A 43 -22.89 22.35 -2.46
N CYS A 44 -23.47 22.83 -1.36
CA CYS A 44 -24.77 23.48 -1.38
C CYS A 44 -24.75 24.80 -2.16
N ALA A 45 -23.71 25.63 -1.96
CA ALA A 45 -23.53 26.87 -2.73
C ALA A 45 -23.38 26.59 -4.22
N TRP A 46 -22.57 25.58 -4.61
CA TRP A 46 -22.46 25.16 -6.02
C TRP A 46 -23.79 24.64 -6.56
N SER A 47 -24.53 23.83 -5.79
CA SER A 47 -25.87 23.36 -6.18
C SER A 47 -26.85 24.51 -6.42
N ALA A 48 -26.83 25.54 -5.55
CA ALA A 48 -27.66 26.73 -5.69
C ALA A 48 -27.31 27.53 -6.95
N LEU A 49 -26.02 27.84 -7.15
CA LEU A 49 -25.53 28.53 -8.35
C LEU A 49 -25.87 27.74 -9.63
N PHE A 50 -25.64 26.45 -9.62
CA PHE A 50 -25.96 25.58 -10.74
C PHE A 50 -27.46 25.56 -11.04
N SER A 51 -28.31 25.51 -10.01
CA SER A 51 -29.78 25.52 -10.18
C SER A 51 -30.29 26.82 -10.82
N MET A 52 -29.64 27.94 -10.55
CA MET A 52 -29.95 29.23 -11.20
C MET A 52 -29.58 29.24 -12.69
N GLN A 53 -28.42 28.66 -13.03
CA GLN A 53 -27.92 28.58 -14.42
C GLN A 53 -28.66 27.51 -15.24
N ALA A 54 -29.11 26.44 -14.61
CA ALA A 54 -29.72 25.27 -15.25
C ALA A 54 -31.24 25.36 -15.42
N ARG A 55 -31.87 26.53 -15.20
CA ARG A 55 -33.35 26.68 -15.24
C ARG A 55 -33.99 26.20 -16.54
N SER A 56 -33.31 26.35 -17.68
CA SER A 56 -33.79 25.95 -19.00
C SER A 56 -33.31 24.57 -19.46
N ARG A 57 -32.39 23.93 -18.69
CA ARG A 57 -31.77 22.65 -19.07
C ARG A 57 -32.64 21.47 -18.60
N ARG A 58 -32.68 20.40 -19.41
CA ARG A 58 -33.35 19.14 -19.07
C ARG A 58 -32.31 18.15 -18.55
N LEU A 59 -32.14 18.17 -17.23
CA LEU A 59 -31.20 17.25 -16.59
C LEU A 59 -31.77 15.83 -16.54
N ALA A 60 -30.93 14.85 -16.86
CA ALA A 60 -31.23 13.43 -16.79
C ALA A 60 -30.39 12.75 -15.72
N LEU A 61 -31.05 11.87 -14.96
CA LEU A 61 -30.43 10.96 -14.02
C LEU A 61 -30.75 9.54 -14.45
N GLU A 62 -29.72 8.79 -14.82
CA GLU A 62 -29.82 7.36 -15.14
C GLU A 62 -29.28 6.54 -13.98
N VAL A 63 -30.01 5.54 -13.51
CA VAL A 63 -29.51 4.59 -12.52
C VAL A 63 -28.98 3.37 -13.25
N ASN A 64 -27.67 3.14 -13.15
CA ASN A 64 -27.01 2.00 -13.80
C ASN A 64 -25.96 1.36 -12.89
N LEU A 65 -26.29 0.17 -12.38
CA LEU A 65 -25.44 -0.63 -11.50
C LEU A 65 -24.49 -1.49 -12.34
N ARG A 66 -23.44 -0.86 -12.90
CA ARG A 66 -22.45 -1.58 -13.71
C ARG A 66 -21.76 -2.66 -12.88
N LYS A 67 -21.79 -3.90 -13.40
CA LYS A 67 -21.23 -5.08 -12.74
C LYS A 67 -19.77 -4.88 -12.30
N GLN A 68 -18.96 -4.24 -13.14
CA GLN A 68 -17.57 -3.97 -12.86
C GLN A 68 -17.37 -3.11 -11.60
N HIS A 69 -18.19 -2.07 -11.43
CA HIS A 69 -18.04 -1.14 -10.31
C HIS A 69 -18.40 -1.79 -8.98
N TYR A 70 -19.51 -2.54 -8.91
CA TYR A 70 -19.87 -3.14 -7.63
C TYR A 70 -18.97 -4.34 -7.29
N VAL A 71 -18.51 -5.12 -8.26
CA VAL A 71 -17.54 -6.22 -8.00
C VAL A 71 -16.23 -5.65 -7.46
N GLN A 72 -15.73 -4.57 -8.05
CA GLN A 72 -14.52 -3.89 -7.56
C GLN A 72 -14.74 -3.27 -6.19
N ALA A 73 -15.90 -2.63 -5.96
CA ALA A 73 -16.25 -2.07 -4.65
C ALA A 73 -16.33 -3.16 -3.57
N CYS A 74 -16.95 -4.30 -3.87
CA CYS A 74 -16.99 -5.45 -2.96
C CYS A 74 -15.58 -6.00 -2.67
N ALA A 75 -14.75 -6.16 -3.70
CA ALA A 75 -13.38 -6.62 -3.54
C ALA A 75 -12.57 -5.71 -2.62
N GLN A 76 -12.56 -4.41 -2.89
CA GLN A 76 -11.84 -3.43 -2.07
C GLN A 76 -12.44 -3.27 -0.67
N GLY A 77 -13.76 -3.31 -0.55
CA GLY A 77 -14.46 -3.29 0.73
C GLY A 77 -14.12 -4.50 1.60
N SER A 78 -14.01 -5.70 1.00
CA SER A 78 -13.59 -6.91 1.72
C SER A 78 -12.15 -6.78 2.25
N VAL A 79 -11.24 -6.16 1.47
CA VAL A 79 -9.88 -5.86 1.94
C VAL A 79 -9.92 -4.90 3.13
N LEU A 80 -10.69 -3.81 3.05
CA LEU A 80 -10.84 -2.84 4.15
C LEU A 80 -11.41 -3.50 5.41
N LEU A 81 -12.41 -4.37 5.26
CA LEU A 81 -13.01 -5.10 6.38
C LEU A 81 -12.02 -6.07 7.02
N TYR A 82 -11.32 -6.88 6.22
CA TYR A 82 -10.36 -7.84 6.74
C TYR A 82 -9.15 -7.15 7.39
N TRP A 83 -8.61 -6.11 6.76
CA TRP A 83 -7.54 -5.31 7.32
C TRP A 83 -7.97 -4.58 8.61
N GLY A 84 -9.18 -4.03 8.64
CA GLY A 84 -9.74 -3.35 9.81
C GLY A 84 -9.92 -4.25 11.02
N TRP A 85 -10.17 -5.55 10.82
CA TRP A 85 -10.20 -6.52 11.92
C TRP A 85 -8.84 -6.62 12.63
N HIS A 86 -7.73 -6.48 11.91
CA HIS A 86 -6.37 -6.56 12.43
C HIS A 86 -5.77 -5.18 12.75
N TRP A 87 -6.34 -4.11 12.22
CA TRP A 87 -5.96 -2.73 12.52
C TRP A 87 -7.21 -1.88 12.73
N PRO A 88 -7.72 -1.79 13.98
CA PRO A 88 -9.00 -1.15 14.31
C PRO A 88 -9.16 0.28 13.82
N THR A 89 -8.06 1.01 13.60
CA THR A 89 -8.07 2.38 13.05
C THR A 89 -8.86 2.49 11.74
N VAL A 90 -8.94 1.40 10.95
CA VAL A 90 -9.77 1.36 9.73
C VAL A 90 -11.25 1.50 10.07
N TYR A 91 -11.71 0.77 11.09
CA TYR A 91 -13.12 0.84 11.54
C TYR A 91 -13.44 2.15 12.23
N GLU A 92 -12.52 2.64 13.05
CA GLU A 92 -12.63 3.95 13.69
C GLU A 92 -12.73 5.07 12.64
N SER A 93 -12.10 4.88 11.48
CA SER A 93 -12.13 5.80 10.34
C SER A 93 -13.31 5.61 9.39
N ALA A 94 -14.25 4.69 9.66
CA ALA A 94 -15.38 4.41 8.76
C ALA A 94 -16.23 5.65 8.44
N HIS A 95 -16.41 6.55 9.42
CA HIS A 95 -17.11 7.82 9.24
C HIS A 95 -16.40 8.76 8.24
N PHE A 96 -15.07 8.72 8.14
CA PHE A 96 -14.31 9.46 7.14
C PHE A 96 -14.52 8.87 5.74
N ILE A 97 -14.56 7.54 5.61
CA ILE A 97 -14.84 6.88 4.32
C ILE A 97 -16.25 7.22 3.85
N LEU A 98 -17.24 7.21 4.77
CA LEU A 98 -18.60 7.62 4.45
C LEU A 98 -18.67 9.09 4.01
N ALA A 99 -17.99 10.00 4.72
CA ALA A 99 -17.90 11.41 4.35
C ALA A 99 -17.30 11.60 2.94
N GLN A 100 -16.26 10.86 2.60
CA GLN A 100 -15.65 10.87 1.27
C GLN A 100 -16.63 10.38 0.19
N LEU A 101 -17.40 9.34 0.44
CA LEU A 101 -18.42 8.85 -0.49
C LEU A 101 -19.52 9.89 -0.72
N LEU A 102 -20.06 10.49 0.34
CA LEU A 102 -21.08 11.53 0.24
C LEU A 102 -20.58 12.74 -0.55
N PHE A 103 -19.36 13.20 -0.24
CA PHE A 103 -18.69 14.27 -0.99
C PHE A 103 -18.49 13.89 -2.46
N ALA A 104 -17.98 12.69 -2.74
CA ALA A 104 -17.71 12.22 -4.09
C ALA A 104 -18.98 12.16 -4.94
N TYR A 105 -20.08 11.65 -4.41
CA TYR A 105 -21.36 11.63 -5.13
C TYR A 105 -21.87 13.02 -5.44
N ALA A 106 -21.90 13.93 -4.47
CA ALA A 106 -22.35 15.30 -4.68
C ALA A 106 -21.43 16.02 -5.70
N PHE A 107 -20.11 15.90 -5.54
CA PHE A 107 -19.12 16.56 -6.38
C PHE A 107 -19.15 16.04 -7.82
N ASP A 108 -19.08 14.71 -8.03
CA ASP A 108 -19.09 14.10 -9.38
C ASP A 108 -20.39 14.41 -10.12
N MET A 109 -21.53 14.41 -9.41
CA MET A 109 -22.83 14.75 -9.95
C MET A 109 -22.89 16.21 -10.42
N LEU A 110 -22.50 17.15 -9.56
CA LEU A 110 -22.47 18.58 -9.89
C LEU A 110 -21.49 18.88 -11.03
N LEU A 111 -20.31 18.26 -11.00
CA LEU A 111 -19.30 18.39 -12.04
C LEU A 111 -19.82 17.89 -13.40
N CYS A 112 -20.43 16.70 -13.43
CA CYS A 112 -20.99 16.13 -14.64
C CYS A 112 -22.12 17.01 -15.20
N TRP A 113 -23.05 17.46 -14.37
CA TRP A 113 -24.16 18.33 -14.80
C TRP A 113 -23.72 19.74 -15.19
N SER A 114 -22.62 20.23 -14.63
CA SER A 114 -22.02 21.49 -15.09
C SER A 114 -21.45 21.38 -16.52
N ARG A 115 -21.15 20.15 -16.98
CA ARG A 115 -20.54 19.89 -18.29
C ARG A 115 -21.49 19.30 -19.32
N ARG A 116 -22.48 18.53 -18.87
CA ARG A 116 -23.44 17.79 -19.69
C ARG A 116 -24.76 17.64 -18.96
N ASP A 117 -25.82 17.27 -19.67
CA ASP A 117 -27.16 17.19 -19.10
C ASP A 117 -27.48 15.85 -18.43
N SER A 118 -26.54 14.89 -18.41
CA SER A 118 -26.76 13.54 -17.89
C SER A 118 -25.75 13.15 -16.84
N TYR A 119 -26.22 12.43 -15.81
CA TYR A 119 -25.39 11.74 -14.82
C TYR A 119 -25.85 10.31 -14.65
N ILE A 120 -24.90 9.39 -14.49
CA ILE A 120 -25.17 7.98 -14.21
C ILE A 120 -24.90 7.71 -12.74
N LEU A 121 -25.99 7.53 -11.98
CA LEU A 121 -25.92 7.14 -10.58
C LEU A 121 -25.66 5.62 -10.48
N GLY A 122 -24.67 5.22 -9.74
CA GLY A 122 -24.28 3.83 -9.52
C GLY A 122 -23.08 3.73 -8.61
N PHE A 123 -22.40 2.59 -8.57
CA PHE A 123 -21.25 2.33 -7.71
C PHE A 123 -19.94 2.99 -8.18
N GLY A 124 -19.94 3.89 -9.17
CA GLY A 124 -18.73 4.50 -9.72
C GLY A 124 -17.81 5.18 -8.71
N PRO A 125 -18.30 5.94 -7.72
CA PRO A 125 -17.45 6.54 -6.70
C PRO A 125 -16.80 5.55 -5.73
N PHE A 126 -17.43 4.41 -5.42
CA PHE A 126 -16.90 3.45 -4.44
C PHE A 126 -15.48 2.95 -4.78
N PRO A 127 -15.19 2.39 -5.98
CA PRO A 127 -13.85 1.96 -6.31
C PRO A 127 -12.80 3.06 -6.22
N VAL A 128 -13.16 4.30 -6.52
CA VAL A 128 -12.25 5.45 -6.43
C VAL A 128 -11.90 5.73 -4.98
N ILE A 129 -12.91 5.86 -4.12
CA ILE A 129 -12.73 6.18 -2.70
C ILE A 129 -12.02 5.04 -1.98
N PHE A 130 -12.43 3.79 -2.20
CA PHE A 130 -11.79 2.63 -1.57
C PHE A 130 -10.33 2.47 -2.02
N SER A 131 -10.02 2.63 -3.33
CA SER A 131 -8.64 2.63 -3.80
C SER A 131 -7.80 3.70 -3.12
N ILE A 132 -8.31 4.94 -3.00
CA ILE A 132 -7.58 6.01 -2.30
C ILE A 132 -7.29 5.60 -0.86
N ASN A 133 -8.30 5.08 -0.15
CA ASN A 133 -8.17 4.74 1.27
C ASN A 133 -7.30 3.48 1.52
N LEU A 134 -7.07 2.64 0.53
CA LEU A 134 -6.12 1.53 0.62
C LEU A 134 -4.66 1.98 0.55
N PHE A 135 -4.37 3.26 0.20
CA PHE A 135 -2.99 3.73 0.00
C PHE A 135 -2.62 5.00 0.75
N LEU A 136 -3.56 5.94 0.93
CA LEU A 136 -3.23 7.22 1.54
C LEU A 136 -4.45 7.85 2.24
N TRP A 137 -4.29 8.17 3.53
CA TRP A 137 -5.23 8.97 4.30
C TRP A 137 -4.52 10.17 4.89
N PHE A 138 -5.18 11.31 4.84
CA PHE A 138 -4.77 12.46 5.64
C PHE A 138 -5.25 12.30 7.09
N LYS A 139 -4.41 12.71 8.04
CA LYS A 139 -4.78 12.75 9.46
C LYS A 139 -5.93 13.75 9.68
N PRO A 140 -6.73 13.60 10.76
CA PRO A 140 -7.93 14.40 10.99
C PRO A 140 -7.73 15.91 10.83
N ASP A 141 -6.62 16.45 11.31
CA ASP A 141 -6.30 17.89 11.22
C ASP A 141 -6.11 18.41 9.78
N TRP A 142 -5.80 17.52 8.86
CA TRP A 142 -5.52 17.81 7.45
C TRP A 142 -6.56 17.20 6.51
N PHE A 143 -7.70 16.78 7.04
CA PHE A 143 -8.68 16.01 6.28
C PHE A 143 -9.33 16.77 5.12
N TYR A 144 -9.29 18.10 5.10
CA TYR A 144 -9.72 18.90 3.94
C TYR A 144 -8.91 18.56 2.67
N LEU A 145 -7.64 18.15 2.81
CA LEU A 145 -6.82 17.69 1.68
C LEU A 145 -7.34 16.37 1.10
N GLN A 146 -8.01 15.54 1.90
CA GLN A 146 -8.68 14.33 1.41
C GLN A 146 -9.81 14.67 0.42
N PHE A 147 -10.65 15.63 0.76
CA PHE A 147 -11.70 16.09 -0.16
C PHE A 147 -11.12 16.76 -1.41
N LEU A 148 -10.06 17.55 -1.27
CA LEU A 148 -9.37 18.16 -2.40
C LEU A 148 -8.76 17.09 -3.32
N MET A 149 -8.14 16.05 -2.77
CA MET A 149 -7.59 14.93 -3.51
C MET A 149 -8.69 14.21 -4.32
N ILE A 150 -9.84 13.96 -3.72
CA ILE A 150 -11.00 13.37 -4.39
C ILE A 150 -11.50 14.28 -5.52
N ALA A 151 -11.64 15.58 -5.25
CA ALA A 151 -12.06 16.56 -6.25
C ALA A 151 -11.13 16.58 -7.46
N VAL A 152 -9.80 16.56 -7.24
CA VAL A 152 -8.79 16.47 -8.31
C VAL A 152 -8.96 15.19 -9.13
N GLY A 153 -9.22 14.04 -8.49
CA GLY A 153 -9.45 12.77 -9.17
C GLY A 153 -10.67 12.79 -10.10
N PHE A 154 -11.82 13.28 -9.62
CA PHE A 154 -13.04 13.39 -10.43
C PHE A 154 -12.92 14.49 -11.48
N ALA A 155 -12.26 15.60 -11.19
CA ALA A 155 -11.97 16.64 -12.19
C ALA A 155 -11.08 16.09 -13.31
N ALA A 156 -10.01 15.38 -12.99
CA ALA A 156 -9.15 14.73 -13.99
C ALA A 156 -9.92 13.74 -14.86
N LYS A 157 -10.77 12.91 -14.26
CA LYS A 157 -11.66 11.97 -14.98
C LYS A 157 -12.58 12.67 -15.98
N GLU A 158 -13.10 13.87 -15.65
CA GLU A 158 -14.03 14.61 -16.51
C GLU A 158 -13.30 15.47 -17.56
N PHE A 159 -12.20 16.11 -17.21
CA PHE A 159 -11.50 17.05 -18.08
C PHE A 159 -10.37 16.42 -18.90
N LEU A 160 -9.62 15.48 -18.34
CA LEU A 160 -8.46 14.89 -19.01
C LEU A 160 -8.86 13.62 -19.75
N ARG A 161 -9.36 13.80 -20.95
CA ARG A 161 -9.87 12.73 -21.82
C ARG A 161 -9.20 12.74 -23.18
N TRP A 162 -9.04 11.56 -23.75
CA TRP A 162 -8.58 11.38 -25.11
C TRP A 162 -9.50 10.45 -25.90
N ASN A 163 -9.35 10.44 -27.22
CA ASN A 163 -9.99 9.44 -28.07
C ASN A 163 -9.14 8.16 -28.09
N LYS A 164 -9.74 7.03 -27.74
CA LYS A 164 -9.14 5.70 -27.78
C LYS A 164 -10.09 4.76 -28.50
N GLU A 165 -9.71 4.36 -29.73
CA GLU A 165 -10.51 3.46 -30.59
C GLU A 165 -11.96 3.95 -30.77
N GLY A 166 -12.14 5.22 -31.12
CA GLY A 166 -13.44 5.83 -31.37
C GLY A 166 -14.24 6.19 -30.12
N ARG A 167 -13.75 5.88 -28.93
CA ARG A 167 -14.42 6.23 -27.66
C ARG A 167 -13.63 7.27 -26.87
N ARG A 168 -14.34 8.26 -26.34
CA ARG A 168 -13.75 9.29 -25.47
C ARG A 168 -13.69 8.76 -24.04
N VAL A 169 -12.47 8.41 -23.57
CA VAL A 169 -12.20 7.87 -22.24
C VAL A 169 -11.26 8.78 -21.46
N HIS A 170 -11.29 8.72 -20.13
CA HIS A 170 -10.31 9.42 -19.31
C HIS A 170 -8.90 8.86 -19.53
N ILE A 171 -7.89 9.72 -19.42
CA ILE A 171 -6.48 9.37 -19.62
C ILE A 171 -5.95 8.65 -18.38
N PHE A 172 -6.22 9.23 -17.22
CA PHE A 172 -5.69 8.78 -15.93
C PHE A 172 -6.72 8.00 -15.13
N ASN A 173 -6.27 7.02 -14.42
CA ASN A 173 -7.08 6.35 -13.41
C ASN A 173 -7.50 7.36 -12.33
N PRO A 174 -8.80 7.48 -12.02
CA PRO A 174 -9.32 8.54 -11.16
C PRO A 174 -8.91 8.43 -9.68
N SER A 175 -8.40 7.30 -9.24
CA SER A 175 -7.81 7.13 -7.90
C SER A 175 -6.30 7.32 -7.91
N SER A 176 -5.59 6.74 -8.88
CA SER A 176 -4.13 6.79 -8.90
C SER A 176 -3.56 8.15 -9.28
N PHE A 177 -4.26 8.92 -10.13
CA PHE A 177 -3.81 10.25 -10.51
C PHE A 177 -3.72 11.20 -9.30
N PRO A 178 -4.79 11.40 -8.52
CA PRO A 178 -4.70 12.26 -7.33
C PRO A 178 -3.75 11.71 -6.28
N LEU A 179 -3.67 10.38 -6.08
CA LEU A 179 -2.68 9.75 -5.21
C LEU A 179 -1.26 10.16 -5.61
N ALA A 180 -0.91 10.10 -6.90
CA ALA A 180 0.42 10.51 -7.36
C ALA A 180 0.68 12.02 -7.20
N VAL A 181 -0.29 12.87 -7.56
CA VAL A 181 -0.16 14.34 -7.44
C VAL A 181 0.07 14.75 -5.97
N PHE A 182 -0.74 14.21 -5.04
CA PHE A 182 -0.59 14.53 -3.63
C PHE A 182 0.67 13.90 -3.03
N SER A 183 1.05 12.69 -3.45
CA SER A 183 2.32 12.08 -3.05
C SER A 183 3.53 12.93 -3.45
N LEU A 184 3.55 13.45 -4.68
CA LEU A 184 4.60 14.38 -5.14
C LEU A 184 4.63 15.66 -4.28
N GLY A 185 3.46 16.23 -3.96
CA GLY A 185 3.35 17.38 -3.08
C GLY A 185 3.90 17.10 -1.67
N LEU A 186 3.55 15.96 -1.09
CA LEU A 186 4.01 15.53 0.23
C LEU A 186 5.52 15.27 0.26
N ILE A 187 6.08 14.68 -0.79
CA ILE A 187 7.52 14.48 -0.96
C ILE A 187 8.22 15.83 -1.07
N ALA A 188 7.75 16.70 -1.95
CA ALA A 188 8.39 18.01 -2.20
C ALA A 188 8.38 18.94 -0.99
N THR A 189 7.37 18.81 -0.13
CA THR A 189 7.22 19.60 1.09
C THR A 189 7.79 18.93 2.35
N GLY A 190 8.22 17.67 2.25
CA GLY A 190 8.64 16.87 3.42
C GLY A 190 7.53 16.57 4.41
N ALA A 191 6.26 16.77 4.02
CA ALA A 191 5.09 16.72 4.90
C ALA A 191 4.41 15.34 4.98
N SER A 192 5.12 14.24 4.70
CA SER A 192 4.54 12.88 4.71
C SER A 192 3.92 12.49 6.06
N ASN A 193 4.35 13.11 7.16
CA ASN A 193 3.88 12.89 8.52
C ASN A 193 2.43 13.35 8.79
N ILE A 194 1.86 14.19 7.90
CA ILE A 194 0.44 14.59 7.99
C ILE A 194 -0.53 13.53 7.46
N THR A 195 0.00 12.41 6.99
CA THR A 195 -0.77 11.28 6.46
C THR A 195 -0.51 10.00 7.26
N TRP A 196 -1.37 8.99 7.06
CA TRP A 196 -1.21 7.63 7.56
C TRP A 196 -0.50 6.70 6.55
N GLY A 197 0.14 7.24 5.49
CA GLY A 197 0.69 6.44 4.39
C GLY A 197 1.72 5.40 4.82
N ARG A 198 2.57 5.71 5.80
CA ARG A 198 3.55 4.78 6.36
C ARG A 198 2.87 3.64 7.14
N GLU A 199 1.94 4.00 8.02
CA GLU A 199 1.17 3.05 8.84
C GLU A 199 0.31 2.14 7.96
N ILE A 200 -0.33 2.69 6.92
CA ILE A 200 -1.09 1.91 5.93
C ILE A 200 -0.19 0.86 5.28
N ALA A 201 0.98 1.25 4.76
CA ALA A 201 1.89 0.35 4.07
C ALA A 201 2.42 -0.77 4.99
N THR A 202 2.61 -0.49 6.28
CA THR A 202 3.14 -1.47 7.24
C THR A 202 2.05 -2.34 7.86
N THR A 203 0.87 -1.79 8.13
CA THR A 203 -0.20 -2.53 8.82
C THR A 203 -0.96 -3.49 7.90
N GLN A 204 -0.87 -3.31 6.58
CA GLN A 204 -1.40 -4.27 5.61
C GLN A 204 -0.75 -5.66 5.69
N PHE A 205 0.39 -5.78 6.36
CA PHE A 205 1.01 -7.07 6.71
C PHE A 205 0.43 -7.74 7.96
N TYR A 206 -0.42 -7.06 8.74
CA TYR A 206 -0.93 -7.61 10.00
C TYR A 206 -1.94 -8.75 9.81
N PRO A 207 -2.86 -8.70 8.81
CA PRO A 207 -3.77 -9.80 8.56
C PRO A 207 -3.01 -11.05 8.08
N PRO A 208 -3.24 -12.24 8.66
CA PRO A 208 -2.66 -13.48 8.16
C PRO A 208 -3.17 -13.76 6.74
N HIS A 209 -2.34 -14.41 5.93
CA HIS A 209 -2.69 -14.82 4.55
C HIS A 209 -3.16 -13.68 3.64
N MET A 210 -2.69 -12.44 3.87
CA MET A 210 -3.13 -11.27 3.12
C MET A 210 -2.84 -11.39 1.61
N TYR A 211 -1.72 -12.00 1.22
CA TYR A 211 -1.42 -12.26 -0.20
C TYR A 211 -2.45 -13.18 -0.85
N LEU A 212 -2.82 -14.29 -0.18
CA LEU A 212 -3.83 -15.21 -0.66
C LEU A 212 -5.19 -14.52 -0.77
N MET A 213 -5.55 -13.73 0.24
CA MET A 213 -6.78 -12.96 0.23
C MET A 213 -6.84 -11.99 -0.96
N LEU A 214 -5.78 -11.20 -1.17
CA LEU A 214 -5.70 -10.25 -2.29
C LEU A 214 -5.75 -10.96 -3.64
N PHE A 215 -5.07 -12.10 -3.77
CA PHE A 215 -5.12 -12.93 -4.96
C PHE A 215 -6.55 -13.38 -5.26
N LEU A 216 -7.23 -14.03 -4.30
CA LEU A 216 -8.59 -14.56 -4.47
C LEU A 216 -9.63 -13.47 -4.76
N ILE A 217 -9.58 -12.36 -4.01
CA ILE A 217 -10.50 -11.23 -4.19
C ILE A 217 -10.23 -10.49 -5.52
N GLY A 218 -9.00 -10.51 -6.00
CA GLY A 218 -8.64 -9.91 -7.28
C GLY A 218 -9.15 -10.69 -8.50
N LEU A 219 -9.31 -12.02 -8.40
CA LEU A 219 -9.68 -12.87 -9.53
C LEU A 219 -11.00 -12.47 -10.25
N PRO A 220 -12.12 -12.17 -9.54
CA PRO A 220 -13.35 -11.73 -10.21
C PRO A 220 -13.15 -10.44 -11.02
N GLY A 221 -12.39 -9.48 -10.48
CA GLY A 221 -12.04 -8.24 -11.18
C GLY A 221 -11.15 -8.52 -12.39
N GLN A 222 -10.13 -9.34 -12.25
CA GLN A 222 -9.25 -9.74 -13.34
C GLN A 222 -10.02 -10.43 -14.48
N TYR A 223 -10.97 -11.30 -14.14
CA TYR A 223 -11.85 -11.94 -15.13
C TYR A 223 -12.72 -10.93 -15.88
N LEU A 224 -13.42 -10.05 -15.15
CA LEU A 224 -14.35 -9.08 -15.74
C LEU A 224 -13.65 -8.00 -16.57
N PHE A 225 -12.44 -7.60 -16.18
CA PHE A 225 -11.67 -6.55 -16.86
C PHE A 225 -10.68 -7.09 -17.89
N GLY A 226 -10.42 -8.40 -17.87
CA GLY A 226 -9.47 -9.05 -18.75
C GLY A 226 -8.01 -8.60 -18.48
N VAL A 227 -7.66 -8.27 -17.25
CA VAL A 227 -6.37 -7.66 -16.88
C VAL A 227 -5.38 -8.64 -16.22
N THR A 228 -5.66 -9.94 -16.24
CA THR A 228 -4.82 -10.98 -15.63
C THR A 228 -3.37 -10.92 -16.10
N LEU A 229 -3.14 -10.79 -17.42
CA LEU A 229 -1.78 -10.68 -17.99
C LEU A 229 -1.02 -9.48 -17.42
N MET A 230 -1.71 -8.37 -17.19
CA MET A 230 -1.13 -7.16 -16.66
C MET A 230 -0.69 -7.35 -15.20
N THR A 231 -1.57 -7.90 -14.36
CA THR A 231 -1.27 -8.21 -12.96
C THR A 231 -0.16 -9.26 -12.85
N MET A 232 -0.29 -10.38 -13.56
CA MET A 232 0.69 -11.46 -13.56
C MET A 232 2.08 -10.98 -14.00
N SER A 233 2.18 -10.22 -15.09
CA SER A 233 3.47 -9.71 -15.57
C SER A 233 4.10 -8.70 -14.61
N ALA A 234 3.32 -7.84 -13.95
CA ALA A 234 3.83 -6.93 -12.93
C ALA A 234 4.40 -7.70 -11.73
N VAL A 235 3.64 -8.68 -11.22
CA VAL A 235 4.07 -9.52 -10.10
C VAL A 235 5.32 -10.33 -10.47
N LEU A 236 5.31 -11.02 -11.62
CA LEU A 236 6.46 -11.82 -12.08
C LEU A 236 7.72 -10.98 -12.26
N THR A 237 7.59 -9.78 -12.85
CA THR A 237 8.74 -8.89 -13.05
C THR A 237 9.39 -8.51 -11.73
N THR A 238 8.58 -8.09 -10.75
CA THR A 238 9.08 -7.70 -9.43
C THR A 238 9.65 -8.89 -8.67
N TYR A 239 8.99 -10.05 -8.76
CA TYR A 239 9.43 -11.28 -8.11
C TYR A 239 10.74 -11.80 -8.66
N VAL A 240 10.87 -11.91 -10.00
CA VAL A 240 12.09 -12.33 -10.67
C VAL A 240 13.23 -11.37 -10.38
N PHE A 241 12.98 -10.07 -10.40
CA PHE A 241 13.98 -9.08 -9.99
C PHE A 241 14.44 -9.34 -8.56
N GLY A 242 13.51 -9.57 -7.60
CA GLY A 242 13.84 -9.87 -6.22
C GLY A 242 14.69 -11.14 -6.06
N LEU A 243 14.38 -12.20 -6.84
CA LEU A 243 15.18 -13.44 -6.87
C LEU A 243 16.60 -13.20 -7.40
N VAL A 244 16.74 -12.46 -8.50
CA VAL A 244 18.05 -12.12 -9.08
C VAL A 244 18.85 -11.26 -8.11
N TYR A 245 18.22 -10.28 -7.47
CA TYR A 245 18.88 -9.43 -6.48
C TYR A 245 19.36 -10.24 -5.28
N LEU A 246 18.53 -11.14 -4.72
CA LEU A 246 18.95 -12.04 -3.65
C LEU A 246 20.13 -12.93 -4.07
N ALA A 247 20.07 -13.51 -5.26
CA ALA A 247 21.13 -14.39 -5.77
C ALA A 247 22.47 -13.66 -5.96
N THR A 248 22.43 -12.35 -6.26
CA THR A 248 23.64 -11.55 -6.51
C THR A 248 24.19 -10.87 -5.26
N THR A 249 23.32 -10.45 -4.33
CA THR A 249 23.71 -9.67 -3.15
C THR A 249 23.62 -10.44 -1.84
N GLY A 250 22.86 -11.53 -1.81
CA GLY A 250 22.59 -12.32 -0.61
C GLY A 250 21.59 -11.68 0.35
N ILE A 251 20.89 -10.60 -0.05
CA ILE A 251 19.85 -9.93 0.73
C ILE A 251 18.61 -9.68 -0.09
N TYR A 252 17.47 -9.41 0.57
CA TYR A 252 16.21 -9.07 -0.09
C TYR A 252 16.16 -7.58 -0.44
N PHE A 253 15.77 -7.24 -1.68
CA PHE A 253 15.68 -5.85 -2.15
C PHE A 253 14.66 -5.01 -1.35
N PHE A 254 13.47 -5.56 -1.15
CA PHE A 254 12.43 -4.91 -0.33
C PHE A 254 12.53 -5.26 1.16
N TYR A 255 13.66 -5.85 1.56
CA TYR A 255 13.99 -6.31 2.90
C TYR A 255 13.10 -7.44 3.45
N ASP A 256 11.81 -7.23 3.64
CA ASP A 256 10.88 -8.15 4.31
C ASP A 256 10.06 -9.05 3.37
N SER A 257 10.29 -8.92 2.06
CA SER A 257 9.54 -9.68 1.04
C SER A 257 10.23 -9.59 -0.33
N TYR A 258 9.80 -10.42 -1.30
CA TYR A 258 10.11 -10.19 -2.71
C TYR A 258 9.20 -9.13 -3.33
N ILE A 259 7.98 -8.97 -2.81
CA ILE A 259 7.00 -7.97 -3.24
C ILE A 259 6.28 -7.46 -2.00
N PRO A 260 6.44 -6.20 -1.59
CA PRO A 260 5.71 -5.67 -0.45
C PRO A 260 4.20 -5.81 -0.62
N ILE A 261 3.48 -6.11 0.47
CA ILE A 261 2.03 -6.35 0.41
C ILE A 261 1.25 -5.18 -0.21
N ALA A 262 1.65 -3.95 0.10
CA ALA A 262 1.02 -2.76 -0.47
C ALA A 262 1.28 -2.61 -1.98
N VAL A 263 2.43 -3.09 -2.48
CA VAL A 263 2.75 -3.17 -3.91
C VAL A 263 1.91 -4.25 -4.56
N PHE A 264 1.82 -5.44 -3.95
CA PHE A 264 1.00 -6.54 -4.44
C PHE A 264 -0.49 -6.14 -4.51
N LEU A 265 -1.00 -5.44 -3.51
CA LEU A 265 -2.34 -4.85 -3.51
C LEU A 265 -2.51 -3.85 -4.67
N GLY A 266 -1.52 -2.99 -4.90
CA GLY A 266 -1.52 -2.06 -6.04
C GLY A 266 -1.59 -2.77 -7.39
N MET A 267 -0.88 -3.89 -7.53
CA MET A 267 -0.88 -4.74 -8.72
C MET A 267 -2.22 -5.46 -8.97
N HIS A 268 -3.07 -5.58 -7.96
CA HIS A 268 -4.37 -6.23 -8.09
C HIS A 268 -5.54 -5.25 -8.20
N LEU A 269 -5.51 -4.14 -7.45
CA LEU A 269 -6.67 -3.29 -7.23
C LEU A 269 -6.49 -1.81 -7.60
N LEU A 270 -5.26 -1.34 -7.92
CA LEU A 270 -5.03 0.08 -8.23
C LEU A 270 -4.83 0.34 -9.73
N PHE A 271 -3.87 -0.34 -10.38
CA PHE A 271 -3.49 -0.02 -11.76
C PHE A 271 -4.32 -0.77 -12.81
N THR A 272 -5.23 -1.63 -12.40
CA THR A 272 -6.03 -2.55 -13.23
C THR A 272 -7.33 -1.96 -13.80
N ASP A 273 -7.45 -0.63 -13.87
CA ASP A 273 -8.60 0.02 -14.53
C ASP A 273 -8.58 -0.25 -16.05
N PRO A 274 -9.61 -0.89 -16.63
CA PRO A 274 -9.66 -1.24 -18.04
C PRO A 274 -9.71 -0.02 -18.97
N SER A 275 -10.17 1.15 -18.49
CA SER A 275 -10.23 2.38 -19.29
C SER A 275 -8.85 2.96 -19.54
N THR A 276 -7.94 2.79 -18.58
CA THR A 276 -6.59 3.37 -18.56
C THR A 276 -5.48 2.34 -18.81
N SER A 277 -5.83 1.10 -19.19
CA SER A 277 -4.90 0.02 -19.53
C SER A 277 -4.86 -0.27 -21.04
N PRO A 278 -3.80 -0.91 -21.57
CA PRO A 278 -3.71 -1.33 -22.97
C PRO A 278 -4.83 -2.28 -23.40
N ARG A 279 -5.17 -2.25 -24.68
CA ARG A 279 -6.20 -3.12 -25.27
C ARG A 279 -5.63 -4.46 -25.73
N THR A 280 -4.41 -4.44 -26.27
CA THR A 280 -3.73 -5.65 -26.75
C THR A 280 -3.20 -6.50 -25.58
N GLU A 281 -3.20 -7.82 -25.73
CA GLU A 281 -2.68 -8.73 -24.69
C GLU A 281 -1.19 -8.51 -24.43
N LEU A 282 -0.40 -8.33 -25.50
CA LEU A 282 1.02 -8.00 -25.38
C LEU A 282 1.23 -6.62 -24.75
N GLY A 283 0.39 -5.62 -25.10
CA GLY A 283 0.42 -4.31 -24.47
C GLY A 283 0.19 -4.36 -22.97
N ARG A 284 -0.72 -5.24 -22.51
CA ARG A 284 -0.96 -5.49 -21.06
C ARG A 284 0.24 -6.11 -20.38
N ILE A 285 0.92 -7.06 -21.03
CA ILE A 285 2.19 -7.63 -20.52
C ILE A 285 3.23 -6.53 -20.37
N LEU A 286 3.46 -5.74 -21.43
CA LEU A 286 4.46 -4.65 -21.40
C LEU A 286 4.13 -3.61 -20.33
N PHE A 287 2.85 -3.27 -20.17
CA PHE A 287 2.39 -2.32 -19.14
C PHE A 287 2.65 -2.86 -17.73
N GLY A 288 2.38 -4.14 -17.48
CA GLY A 288 2.66 -4.79 -16.21
C GLY A 288 4.16 -4.88 -15.93
N VAL A 289 4.97 -5.25 -16.91
CA VAL A 289 6.45 -5.27 -16.80
C VAL A 289 6.98 -3.88 -16.43
N LEU A 290 6.52 -2.84 -17.13
CA LEU A 290 6.92 -1.46 -16.83
C LEU A 290 6.47 -1.03 -15.44
N TYR A 291 5.29 -1.45 -14.98
CA TYR A 291 4.86 -1.17 -13.61
C TYR A 291 5.80 -1.83 -12.59
N GLY A 292 6.13 -3.10 -12.76
CA GLY A 292 7.06 -3.80 -11.87
C GLY A 292 8.44 -3.15 -11.83
N LEU A 293 9.03 -2.88 -13.00
CA LEU A 293 10.35 -2.23 -13.11
C LEU A 293 10.36 -0.82 -12.53
N SER A 294 9.31 -0.02 -12.81
CA SER A 294 9.22 1.33 -12.26
C SER A 294 9.01 1.35 -10.75
N THR A 295 8.31 0.36 -10.18
CA THR A 295 8.21 0.20 -8.72
C THR A 295 9.57 -0.02 -8.09
N VAL A 296 10.37 -0.94 -8.65
CA VAL A 296 11.74 -1.19 -8.19
C VAL A 296 12.61 0.06 -8.30
N ALA A 297 12.58 0.73 -9.47
CA ALA A 297 13.36 1.94 -9.70
C ALA A 297 12.99 3.09 -8.75
N LEU A 298 11.69 3.29 -8.51
CA LEU A 298 11.20 4.33 -7.59
C LEU A 298 11.52 3.99 -6.14
N TYR A 299 11.42 2.73 -5.73
CA TYR A 299 11.80 2.30 -4.39
C TYR A 299 13.28 2.65 -4.12
N GLN A 300 14.18 2.29 -5.05
CA GLN A 300 15.59 2.61 -4.95
C GLN A 300 15.85 4.12 -4.95
N LEU A 301 15.22 4.85 -5.86
CA LEU A 301 15.38 6.29 -6.00
C LEU A 301 14.92 7.04 -4.73
N LEU A 302 13.73 6.71 -4.23
CA LEU A 302 13.18 7.32 -3.01
C LEU A 302 14.06 6.99 -1.80
N GLY A 303 14.50 5.73 -1.67
CA GLY A 303 15.37 5.30 -0.58
C GLY A 303 16.72 6.00 -0.60
N SER A 304 17.38 6.10 -1.76
CA SER A 304 18.66 6.81 -1.91
C SER A 304 18.56 8.31 -1.65
N ALA A 305 17.40 8.91 -1.92
CA ALA A 305 17.10 10.30 -1.62
C ALA A 305 16.65 10.55 -0.16
N GLY A 306 16.58 9.50 0.69
CA GLY A 306 16.06 9.60 2.06
C GLY A 306 14.58 9.91 2.17
N MET A 307 13.82 9.66 1.10
CA MET A 307 12.39 9.89 1.03
C MET A 307 11.60 8.62 1.40
N PRO A 308 10.34 8.75 1.88
CA PRO A 308 9.52 7.58 2.19
C PRO A 308 9.28 6.69 0.98
N THR A 309 9.72 5.43 1.04
CA THR A 309 9.64 4.48 -0.06
C THR A 309 8.22 4.00 -0.37
N PHE A 310 7.27 4.13 0.55
CA PHE A 310 5.88 3.68 0.35
C PHE A 310 5.13 4.40 -0.78
N TYR A 311 5.70 5.45 -1.37
CA TYR A 311 5.16 6.13 -2.56
C TYR A 311 5.51 5.42 -3.89
N ASP A 312 6.40 4.45 -3.88
CA ASP A 312 6.94 3.71 -5.03
C ASP A 312 5.87 3.13 -5.98
N LYS A 313 4.72 2.71 -5.44
CA LYS A 313 3.60 2.10 -6.16
C LYS A 313 2.58 3.10 -6.70
N LEU A 314 2.69 4.38 -6.33
CA LEU A 314 1.70 5.40 -6.66
C LEU A 314 2.15 6.32 -7.79
N LEU A 315 3.44 6.70 -7.82
CA LEU A 315 3.96 7.77 -8.67
C LEU A 315 3.97 7.41 -10.16
N GLN A 316 4.22 6.15 -10.51
CA GLN A 316 4.38 5.72 -11.89
C GLN A 316 3.06 5.53 -12.65
N VAL A 317 1.93 5.28 -11.96
CA VAL A 317 0.67 4.93 -12.63
C VAL A 317 0.19 5.99 -13.61
N PRO A 318 0.19 7.29 -13.30
CA PRO A 318 -0.18 8.31 -14.28
C PRO A 318 0.75 8.36 -15.50
N LEU A 319 2.06 8.16 -15.31
CA LEU A 319 3.02 8.12 -16.42
C LEU A 319 2.76 6.92 -17.34
N LEU A 320 2.49 5.76 -16.73
CA LEU A 320 2.11 4.56 -17.47
C LEU A 320 0.78 4.74 -18.20
N ASN A 321 -0.20 5.43 -17.63
CA ASN A 321 -1.44 5.73 -18.34
C ASN A 321 -1.21 6.55 -19.61
N LEU A 322 -0.25 7.47 -19.62
CA LEU A 322 0.14 8.22 -20.83
C LEU A 322 0.77 7.31 -21.89
N SER A 323 1.49 6.27 -21.51
CA SER A 323 2.16 5.35 -22.44
C SER A 323 1.23 4.35 -23.13
N VAL A 324 -0.02 4.19 -22.67
CA VAL A 324 -0.97 3.15 -23.12
C VAL A 324 -1.12 3.08 -24.65
N LYS A 325 -1.27 4.23 -25.33
CA LYS A 325 -1.39 4.26 -26.80
C LYS A 325 -0.10 3.81 -27.48
N GLY A 326 1.05 4.21 -26.96
CA GLY A 326 2.36 3.80 -27.46
C GLY A 326 2.58 2.30 -27.29
N LEU A 327 2.19 1.74 -26.14
CA LEU A 327 2.30 0.30 -25.88
C LEU A 327 1.39 -0.52 -26.80
N ASP A 328 0.15 -0.09 -27.03
CA ASP A 328 -0.75 -0.75 -27.99
C ASP A 328 -0.21 -0.66 -29.42
N TRP A 329 0.38 0.49 -29.83
CA TRP A 329 1.02 0.65 -31.12
C TRP A 329 2.24 -0.27 -31.26
N LEU A 330 3.12 -0.32 -30.24
CA LEU A 330 4.30 -1.18 -30.20
C LEU A 330 3.92 -2.66 -30.28
N ALA A 331 2.91 -3.08 -29.50
CA ALA A 331 2.41 -4.45 -29.48
C ALA A 331 1.86 -4.93 -30.85
N ARG A 332 1.31 -3.99 -31.65
CA ARG A 332 0.82 -4.26 -33.02
C ARG A 332 1.91 -4.20 -34.08
N SER A 333 3.13 -3.82 -33.75
CA SER A 333 4.25 -3.74 -34.69
C SER A 333 4.59 -5.11 -35.30
N ARG A 334 5.16 -5.12 -36.51
CA ARG A 334 5.55 -6.36 -37.21
C ARG A 334 6.55 -7.19 -36.38
N LEU A 335 7.44 -6.50 -35.66
CA LEU A 335 8.49 -7.13 -34.85
C LEU A 335 7.90 -7.92 -33.65
N LEU A 336 6.94 -7.35 -32.95
CA LEU A 336 6.40 -7.93 -31.72
C LEU A 336 5.11 -8.74 -31.93
N ARG A 337 4.46 -8.61 -33.07
CA ARG A 337 3.22 -9.33 -33.37
C ARG A 337 3.40 -10.85 -33.30
N ALA A 338 4.56 -11.38 -33.69
CA ALA A 338 4.83 -12.82 -33.66
C ALA A 338 4.84 -13.43 -32.25
N VAL A 339 5.23 -12.64 -31.25
CA VAL A 339 5.26 -13.04 -29.83
C VAL A 339 4.02 -12.63 -29.05
N SER A 340 3.03 -12.02 -29.73
CA SER A 340 1.76 -11.65 -29.09
C SER A 340 0.99 -12.89 -28.67
N PRO A 341 0.49 -12.95 -27.38
CA PRO A 341 -0.35 -14.05 -26.93
C PRO A 341 -1.60 -14.27 -27.80
N GLU A 342 -2.13 -13.21 -28.41
CA GLU A 342 -3.25 -13.27 -29.37
C GLU A 342 -2.91 -14.10 -30.60
N VAL A 343 -1.66 -14.05 -31.07
CA VAL A 343 -1.18 -14.80 -32.25
C VAL A 343 -0.80 -16.22 -31.87
N ILE A 344 -0.10 -16.39 -30.75
CA ILE A 344 0.33 -17.71 -30.24
C ILE A 344 -0.91 -18.55 -29.89
N GLY A 345 -1.86 -17.96 -29.18
CA GLY A 345 -3.09 -18.62 -28.73
C GLY A 345 -4.26 -18.51 -29.70
N ARG A 346 -4.02 -18.28 -31.02
CA ARG A 346 -5.07 -18.07 -32.04
C ARG A 346 -6.06 -19.24 -32.17
N ALA A 347 -5.67 -20.44 -31.77
CA ALA A 347 -6.53 -21.63 -31.78
C ALA A 347 -7.62 -21.58 -30.70
N LEU A 348 -7.46 -20.73 -29.67
CA LEU A 348 -8.41 -20.58 -28.57
C LEU A 348 -9.30 -19.36 -28.78
N ALA A 349 -10.57 -19.47 -28.45
CA ALA A 349 -11.45 -18.30 -28.39
C ALA A 349 -10.94 -17.32 -27.31
N PRO A 350 -11.21 -16.00 -27.45
CA PRO A 350 -10.69 -14.99 -26.51
C PRO A 350 -10.98 -15.28 -25.03
N HIS A 351 -12.17 -15.77 -24.71
CA HIS A 351 -12.55 -16.14 -23.34
C HIS A 351 -11.79 -17.38 -22.83
N GLN A 352 -11.56 -18.39 -23.69
CA GLN A 352 -10.79 -19.60 -23.35
C GLN A 352 -9.32 -19.24 -23.09
N ARG A 353 -8.75 -18.37 -23.92
CA ARG A 353 -7.40 -17.86 -23.75
C ARG A 353 -7.27 -17.07 -22.45
N HIS A 354 -8.26 -16.25 -22.12
CA HIS A 354 -8.29 -15.51 -20.87
C HIS A 354 -8.36 -16.45 -19.64
N LEU A 355 -9.20 -17.50 -19.69
CA LEU A 355 -9.24 -18.53 -18.64
C LEU A 355 -7.91 -19.28 -18.50
N ALA A 356 -7.24 -19.58 -19.64
CA ALA A 356 -5.91 -20.17 -19.61
C ALA A 356 -4.89 -19.27 -18.89
N PHE A 357 -4.92 -17.95 -19.14
CA PHE A 357 -4.05 -17.01 -18.42
C PHE A 357 -4.37 -16.95 -16.92
N MET A 358 -5.64 -17.01 -16.53
CA MET A 358 -6.02 -17.10 -15.12
C MET A 358 -5.54 -18.39 -14.47
N SER A 359 -5.62 -19.53 -15.19
CA SER A 359 -5.12 -20.81 -14.69
C SER A 359 -3.59 -20.79 -14.52
N ILE A 360 -2.86 -20.24 -15.50
CA ILE A 360 -1.41 -20.03 -15.39
C ILE A 360 -1.09 -19.14 -14.20
N TRP A 361 -1.83 -18.05 -14.02
CA TRP A 361 -1.64 -17.14 -12.90
C TRP A 361 -1.88 -17.84 -11.55
N ALA A 362 -2.91 -18.69 -11.46
CA ALA A 362 -3.18 -19.46 -10.24
C ALA A 362 -2.04 -20.45 -9.93
N ILE A 363 -1.51 -21.14 -10.94
CA ILE A 363 -0.36 -22.06 -10.78
C ILE A 363 0.90 -21.30 -10.34
N VAL A 364 1.18 -20.15 -10.96
CA VAL A 364 2.33 -19.31 -10.62
C VAL A 364 2.21 -18.81 -9.18
N PHE A 365 1.04 -18.29 -8.79
CA PHE A 365 0.80 -17.83 -7.43
C PHE A 365 0.96 -18.97 -6.41
N ALA A 366 0.38 -20.15 -6.69
CA ALA A 366 0.54 -21.32 -5.83
C ALA A 366 2.01 -21.73 -5.69
N GLY A 367 2.79 -21.70 -6.78
CA GLY A 367 4.23 -21.95 -6.75
C GLY A 367 4.99 -20.93 -5.90
N MET A 368 4.72 -19.64 -6.08
CA MET A 368 5.32 -18.57 -5.27
C MET A 368 4.99 -18.72 -3.78
N ASN A 369 3.74 -19.08 -3.46
CA ASN A 369 3.32 -19.30 -2.07
C ASN A 369 3.98 -20.56 -1.46
N ALA A 370 4.06 -21.66 -2.22
CA ALA A 370 4.70 -22.91 -1.78
C ALA A 370 6.22 -22.75 -1.54
N THR A 371 6.87 -21.85 -2.24
CA THR A 371 8.29 -21.52 -2.08
C THR A 371 8.55 -20.37 -1.10
N GLN A 372 7.53 -19.97 -0.32
CA GLN A 372 7.60 -18.82 0.61
C GLN A 372 7.99 -17.49 -0.07
N GLY A 373 7.79 -17.40 -1.36
CA GLY A 373 8.07 -16.18 -2.14
C GLY A 373 7.03 -15.07 -1.92
N VAL A 374 5.78 -15.46 -1.62
CA VAL A 374 4.72 -14.60 -1.15
C VAL A 374 4.01 -15.32 0.00
N GLY A 375 3.75 -14.61 1.10
CA GLY A 375 3.12 -15.21 2.28
C GLY A 375 3.66 -14.64 3.58
N ASP A 376 3.23 -15.24 4.69
CA ASP A 376 3.49 -14.74 6.04
C ASP A 376 4.84 -15.19 6.60
N ASP A 377 5.45 -16.22 6.03
CA ASP A 377 6.66 -16.89 6.53
C ASP A 377 7.92 -16.54 5.72
N HIS A 378 7.97 -15.36 5.08
CA HIS A 378 9.12 -14.96 4.27
C HIS A 378 10.37 -14.73 5.15
N PRO A 379 11.53 -15.39 4.85
CA PRO A 379 12.73 -15.30 5.70
C PRO A 379 13.28 -13.88 5.90
N GLY A 380 13.08 -12.97 4.93
CA GLY A 380 13.44 -11.56 5.06
C GLY A 380 12.71 -10.81 6.18
N GLN A 381 11.65 -11.40 6.74
CA GLN A 381 10.94 -10.88 7.91
C GLN A 381 11.60 -11.32 9.22
N TRP A 382 12.54 -12.26 9.18
CA TRP A 382 13.14 -12.86 10.35
C TRP A 382 14.44 -12.17 10.72
N LEU A 383 14.55 -11.73 11.96
CA LEU A 383 15.73 -11.04 12.45
C LEU A 383 17.02 -11.88 12.34
N PRO A 384 17.01 -13.22 12.60
CA PRO A 384 18.20 -14.05 12.41
C PRO A 384 18.79 -14.02 11.00
N PHE A 385 17.97 -13.89 9.96
CA PHE A 385 18.44 -13.71 8.57
C PHE A 385 19.34 -12.47 8.45
N TRP A 386 18.90 -11.34 8.98
CA TRP A 386 19.64 -10.07 8.89
C TRP A 386 20.87 -10.06 9.79
N ARG A 387 20.80 -10.72 10.95
CA ARG A 387 21.99 -10.93 11.81
C ARG A 387 23.08 -11.74 11.09
N HIS A 388 22.67 -12.78 10.36
CA HIS A 388 23.62 -13.58 9.56
C HIS A 388 24.18 -12.77 8.39
N ALA A 389 23.33 -12.12 7.60
CA ALA A 389 23.72 -11.29 6.46
C ALA A 389 24.67 -10.14 6.86
N CYS A 390 24.43 -9.49 8.01
CA CYS A 390 25.31 -8.46 8.54
C CYS A 390 26.67 -9.02 8.94
N ARG A 391 26.72 -10.19 9.61
CA ARG A 391 27.98 -10.86 9.96
C ARG A 391 28.81 -11.26 8.74
N GLU A 392 28.15 -11.60 7.64
CA GLU A 392 28.80 -11.91 6.37
C GLU A 392 29.22 -10.66 5.57
N GLY A 393 28.98 -9.46 6.07
CA GLY A 393 29.31 -8.21 5.38
C GLY A 393 28.47 -7.96 4.13
N ARG A 394 27.23 -8.48 4.05
CA ARG A 394 26.36 -8.24 2.91
C ARG A 394 25.98 -6.76 2.83
N PRO A 395 25.92 -6.16 1.62
CA PRO A 395 25.62 -4.73 1.48
C PRO A 395 24.28 -4.37 2.15
N TYR A 396 24.25 -3.23 2.82
CA TYR A 396 23.06 -2.70 3.52
C TYR A 396 22.46 -3.59 4.64
N ALA A 397 23.01 -4.77 4.91
CA ALA A 397 22.44 -5.69 5.90
C ALA A 397 22.59 -5.17 7.33
N CYS A 398 23.77 -4.63 7.70
CA CYS A 398 24.01 -4.11 9.03
C CYS A 398 23.20 -2.82 9.32
N PRO A 399 23.13 -1.84 8.40
CA PRO A 399 22.24 -0.70 8.56
C PRO A 399 20.78 -1.09 8.76
N TYR A 400 20.26 -2.01 7.96
CA TYR A 400 18.88 -2.46 8.11
C TYR A 400 18.65 -3.22 9.41
N LEU A 401 19.61 -4.06 9.83
CA LEU A 401 19.58 -4.73 11.12
C LEU A 401 19.53 -3.72 12.28
N ALA A 402 20.32 -2.65 12.20
CA ALA A 402 20.31 -1.59 13.21
C ALA A 402 18.94 -0.91 13.31
N ASP A 403 18.33 -0.56 12.17
CA ASP A 403 16.98 0.02 12.14
C ASP A 403 15.93 -0.93 12.76
N LEU A 404 16.02 -2.24 12.49
CA LEU A 404 15.15 -3.25 13.09
C LEU A 404 15.35 -3.30 14.62
N GLN A 405 16.60 -3.35 15.10
CA GLN A 405 16.91 -3.42 16.53
C GLN A 405 16.44 -2.16 17.26
N VAL A 406 16.67 -0.97 16.70
CA VAL A 406 16.13 0.30 17.23
C VAL A 406 14.59 0.26 17.30
N GLY A 407 13.95 -0.29 16.27
CA GLY A 407 12.49 -0.45 16.24
C GLY A 407 11.99 -1.41 17.35
N TYR A 408 12.68 -2.49 17.60
CA TYR A 408 12.36 -3.44 18.67
C TYR A 408 12.67 -2.89 20.06
N CYS A 409 13.77 -2.16 20.21
CA CYS A 409 14.10 -1.42 21.41
C CYS A 409 12.98 -0.45 21.79
N ARG A 410 12.52 0.40 20.88
CA ARG A 410 11.40 1.32 21.11
C ARG A 410 10.10 0.62 21.51
N ARG A 411 9.91 -0.63 21.11
CA ARG A 411 8.74 -1.46 21.49
C ARG A 411 8.89 -2.17 22.84
N GLY A 412 10.03 -2.02 23.52
CA GLY A 412 10.24 -2.50 24.86
C GLY A 412 11.20 -3.69 25.01
N SER A 413 11.82 -4.20 23.94
CA SER A 413 12.83 -5.26 24.04
C SER A 413 14.14 -4.70 24.61
N GLY A 414 14.50 -5.14 25.81
CA GLY A 414 15.76 -4.77 26.47
C GLY A 414 16.97 -5.35 25.74
N TRP A 415 16.84 -6.59 25.27
CA TRP A 415 17.85 -7.23 24.44
C TRP A 415 18.11 -6.45 23.13
N ALA A 416 17.05 -6.05 22.43
CA ALA A 416 17.20 -5.31 21.19
C ALA A 416 17.85 -3.93 21.37
N CYS A 417 17.67 -3.28 22.53
CA CYS A 417 18.39 -2.06 22.88
C CYS A 417 19.90 -2.31 22.97
N ASN A 418 20.33 -3.40 23.64
CA ASN A 418 21.76 -3.76 23.71
C ASN A 418 22.34 -4.00 22.30
N GLU A 419 21.64 -4.78 21.47
CA GLU A 419 22.09 -5.08 20.09
C GLU A 419 22.14 -3.82 19.22
N ALA A 420 21.18 -2.90 19.38
CA ALA A 420 21.20 -1.60 18.68
C ALA A 420 22.47 -0.80 19.08
N GLY A 421 22.76 -0.72 20.36
CA GLY A 421 23.98 -0.04 20.86
C GLY A 421 25.26 -0.65 20.29
N LEU A 422 25.37 -1.98 20.28
CA LEU A 422 26.51 -2.70 19.69
C LEU A 422 26.69 -2.40 18.19
N LEU A 423 25.60 -2.38 17.43
CA LEU A 423 25.62 -2.07 16.00
C LEU A 423 26.01 -0.59 15.76
N HIS A 424 25.54 0.34 16.58
CA HIS A 424 25.94 1.74 16.49
C HIS A 424 27.45 1.91 16.68
N VAL A 425 28.05 1.23 17.67
CA VAL A 425 29.49 1.23 17.89
C VAL A 425 30.24 0.65 16.70
N ALA A 426 29.83 -0.54 16.24
CA ALA A 426 30.50 -1.23 15.14
C ALA A 426 30.45 -0.44 13.82
N LEU A 427 29.31 0.15 13.49
CA LEU A 427 29.13 0.93 12.26
C LEU A 427 29.82 2.30 12.32
N SER A 428 29.90 2.93 13.51
CA SER A 428 30.65 4.18 13.66
C SER A 428 32.17 3.98 13.46
N GLN A 429 32.68 2.78 13.72
CA GLN A 429 34.09 2.45 13.53
C GLN A 429 34.44 2.07 12.07
N SER A 430 33.46 1.58 11.29
CA SER A 430 33.67 1.16 9.90
C SER A 430 33.74 2.33 8.90
N GLY A 431 33.43 3.56 9.30
CA GLY A 431 33.45 4.73 8.41
C GLY A 431 32.37 4.74 7.34
N GLU A 432 31.40 3.84 7.40
CA GLU A 432 30.20 3.92 6.57
C GLU A 432 29.38 5.14 6.94
N ASP A 433 29.14 6.02 5.97
CA ASP A 433 28.43 7.30 6.12
C ASP A 433 26.93 7.08 6.41
N LEU A 434 26.65 6.58 7.61
CA LEU A 434 25.31 6.38 8.12
C LEU A 434 24.92 7.58 8.99
N ARG A 435 24.37 8.61 8.37
CA ARG A 435 23.94 9.90 8.95
C ARG A 435 23.04 9.83 10.20
N ARG A 436 22.83 8.67 10.81
CA ARG A 436 21.96 8.46 11.98
C ARG A 436 22.57 7.59 13.08
N LEU A 437 23.78 7.05 12.90
CA LEU A 437 24.39 6.12 13.83
C LEU A 437 25.63 6.78 14.43
N ASP A 438 25.47 7.36 15.61
CA ASP A 438 26.52 8.03 16.36
C ASP A 438 26.75 7.35 17.72
N ILE A 439 27.89 7.68 18.35
CA ILE A 439 28.25 7.18 19.68
C ILE A 439 27.21 7.61 20.73
N ALA A 440 26.59 8.77 20.58
CA ALA A 440 25.54 9.25 21.49
C ALA A 440 24.29 8.34 21.42
N GLY A 441 23.92 7.89 20.23
CA GLY A 441 22.85 6.89 20.06
C GLY A 441 23.19 5.54 20.70
N ALA A 442 24.44 5.10 20.63
CA ALA A 442 24.89 3.89 21.31
C ALA A 442 24.73 3.97 22.82
N GLU A 443 25.14 5.09 23.43
CA GLU A 443 25.00 5.34 24.87
C GLU A 443 23.53 5.33 25.31
N GLU A 444 22.65 5.99 24.58
CA GLU A 444 21.22 5.99 24.85
C GLU A 444 20.65 4.56 24.83
N HIS A 445 20.99 3.76 23.83
CA HIS A 445 20.49 2.39 23.69
C HIS A 445 21.02 1.46 24.79
N PHE A 446 22.28 1.58 25.19
CA PHE A 446 22.81 0.80 26.30
C PHE A 446 22.16 1.17 27.64
N ASN A 447 21.92 2.45 27.89
CA ASN A 447 21.18 2.91 29.07
C ASN A 447 19.75 2.39 29.08
N GLN A 448 19.02 2.46 27.96
CA GLN A 448 17.69 1.89 27.83
C GLN A 448 17.68 0.37 28.05
N SER A 449 18.72 -0.33 27.62
CA SER A 449 18.88 -1.77 27.86
C SER A 449 19.10 -2.08 29.34
N CYS A 450 19.97 -1.29 30.01
CA CYS A 450 20.23 -1.38 31.44
C CYS A 450 18.96 -1.14 32.26
N ASP A 451 18.21 -0.09 31.96
CA ASP A 451 16.95 0.27 32.63
C ASP A 451 15.90 -0.85 32.52
N ARG A 452 16.01 -1.70 31.50
CA ARG A 452 15.14 -2.89 31.29
C ARG A 452 15.72 -4.17 31.86
N GLY A 453 16.75 -4.07 32.70
CA GLY A 453 17.30 -5.20 33.43
C GLY A 453 18.28 -6.10 32.67
N ILE A 454 18.75 -5.69 31.48
CA ILE A 454 19.76 -6.43 30.72
C ILE A 454 21.16 -6.07 31.25
N ALA A 455 21.79 -6.97 31.97
CA ALA A 455 23.12 -6.76 32.59
C ALA A 455 24.20 -6.36 31.57
N ALA A 456 24.17 -6.93 30.35
CA ALA A 456 25.06 -6.56 29.26
C ALA A 456 24.91 -5.07 28.88
N GLY A 457 23.69 -4.53 28.87
CA GLY A 457 23.44 -3.12 28.59
C GLY A 457 24.11 -2.21 29.60
N CYS A 458 24.01 -2.53 30.91
CA CYS A 458 24.66 -1.76 31.97
C CYS A 458 26.20 -1.83 31.84
N HIS A 459 26.74 -3.01 31.58
CA HIS A 459 28.18 -3.19 31.33
C HIS A 459 28.63 -2.35 30.13
N ASN A 460 27.91 -2.43 29.02
CA ASN A 460 28.26 -1.73 27.78
C ASN A 460 28.19 -0.20 27.90
N ALA A 461 27.22 0.31 28.67
CA ALA A 461 27.14 1.75 28.97
C ALA A 461 28.39 2.25 29.70
N VAL A 462 28.89 1.47 30.69
CA VAL A 462 30.13 1.79 31.42
C VAL A 462 31.37 1.65 30.53
N THR A 463 31.46 0.56 29.74
CA THR A 463 32.54 0.32 28.78
C THR A 463 32.65 1.44 27.75
N LEU A 464 31.53 1.89 27.20
CA LEU A 464 31.50 3.01 26.24
C LEU A 464 31.98 4.33 26.89
N LYS A 465 31.54 4.62 28.11
CA LYS A 465 31.89 5.81 28.84
C LYS A 465 33.38 5.87 29.19
N ASN A 466 33.95 4.74 29.66
CA ASN A 466 35.33 4.64 30.06
C ASN A 466 36.27 4.46 28.85
N ARG A 467 35.76 4.10 27.68
CA ARG A 467 36.53 3.75 26.47
C ARG A 467 37.50 2.59 26.71
N GLU A 468 37.20 1.72 27.65
CA GLU A 468 38.03 0.60 28.04
C GLU A 468 37.16 -0.66 28.23
N GLY A 469 37.66 -1.83 27.83
CA GLY A 469 37.02 -3.12 27.97
C GLY A 469 36.33 -3.62 26.67
N GLU A 470 35.80 -4.82 26.77
CA GLU A 470 35.07 -5.48 25.67
C GLU A 470 33.56 -5.33 25.88
N PHE A 471 32.85 -5.11 24.76
CA PHE A 471 31.40 -5.05 24.78
C PHE A 471 30.77 -6.43 24.97
N ALA A 472 29.79 -6.54 25.85
CA ALA A 472 29.07 -7.77 26.13
C ALA A 472 27.85 -7.96 25.24
N ALA A 473 27.74 -9.13 24.62
CA ALA A 473 26.53 -9.57 23.94
C ALA A 473 25.50 -10.10 24.92
N ALA A 474 24.23 -10.01 24.57
CA ALA A 474 23.13 -10.60 25.34
C ALA A 474 22.36 -11.62 24.47
N ARG A 475 21.60 -12.51 25.14
CA ARG A 475 20.62 -13.39 24.47
C ARG A 475 19.21 -12.82 24.69
N PRO A 476 18.30 -13.00 23.69
CA PRO A 476 16.90 -12.66 23.91
C PRO A 476 16.31 -13.47 25.04
N THR A 477 15.51 -12.83 25.88
CA THR A 477 14.73 -13.49 26.94
C THR A 477 13.35 -13.90 26.42
N ILE A 478 12.61 -14.68 27.21
CA ILE A 478 11.23 -15.05 26.84
C ILE A 478 10.33 -13.81 26.67
N GLU A 479 10.64 -12.71 27.35
CA GLU A 479 9.91 -11.44 27.26
C GLU A 479 10.21 -10.66 25.99
N ASP A 480 11.37 -10.89 25.37
CA ASP A 480 11.73 -10.27 24.10
C ASP A 480 11.02 -10.91 22.91
N TYR A 481 10.77 -12.24 22.92
CA TYR A 481 10.20 -12.96 21.79
C TYR A 481 8.86 -12.40 21.29
N PRO A 482 7.88 -11.98 22.13
CA PRO A 482 6.65 -11.35 21.66
C PRO A 482 6.86 -10.05 20.89
N ILE A 483 8.03 -9.42 21.02
CA ILE A 483 8.40 -8.15 20.40
C ILE A 483 9.17 -8.39 19.10
N ILE A 484 10.11 -9.35 19.08
CA ILE A 484 11.07 -9.56 18.00
C ILE A 484 10.62 -10.61 16.98
N LEU A 485 9.69 -11.51 17.35
CA LEU A 485 9.13 -12.48 16.41
C LEU A 485 8.14 -11.82 15.46
N ARG A 486 8.11 -12.33 14.23
CA ARG A 486 7.10 -11.95 13.24
C ARG A 486 5.86 -12.83 13.39
N GLY A 487 4.71 -12.19 13.21
CA GLY A 487 3.39 -12.80 13.33
C GLY A 487 2.35 -11.76 13.72
N SER A 488 1.09 -12.12 13.76
CA SER A 488 0.06 -11.21 14.26
C SER A 488 0.29 -10.90 15.73
N LYS A 489 0.32 -9.62 16.09
CA LYS A 489 0.69 -9.18 17.46
C LYS A 489 -0.24 -9.74 18.55
N GLY A 490 -1.52 -9.98 18.22
CA GLY A 490 -2.47 -10.61 19.12
C GLY A 490 -2.10 -12.06 19.40
N GLU A 491 -1.91 -12.84 18.33
CA GLU A 491 -1.59 -14.28 18.45
C GLU A 491 -0.26 -14.54 19.16
N ILE A 492 0.76 -13.70 18.93
CA ILE A 492 2.06 -13.87 19.58
C ILE A 492 1.98 -13.57 21.08
N ARG A 493 1.25 -12.53 21.49
CA ARG A 493 1.14 -12.15 22.91
C ARG A 493 0.35 -13.15 23.77
N GLU A 494 -0.55 -13.90 23.15
CA GLU A 494 -1.39 -14.89 23.82
C GLU A 494 -0.72 -16.26 23.90
N ARG A 495 0.44 -16.46 23.24
CA ARG A 495 1.17 -17.72 23.25
C ARG A 495 1.93 -17.93 24.56
N GLY A 496 1.87 -19.16 25.05
CA GLY A 496 2.68 -19.60 26.18
C GLY A 496 4.17 -19.73 25.85
N PRO A 497 5.06 -19.83 26.83
CA PRO A 497 6.51 -19.89 26.61
C PRO A 497 6.96 -20.98 25.64
N SER A 498 6.40 -22.18 25.72
CA SER A 498 6.73 -23.30 24.81
C SER A 498 6.39 -22.99 23.35
N GLU A 499 5.23 -22.37 23.12
CA GLU A 499 4.82 -21.98 21.76
C GLU A 499 5.69 -20.85 21.21
N LEU A 500 6.14 -19.91 22.08
CA LEU A 500 7.06 -18.84 21.69
C LEU A 500 8.42 -19.41 21.30
N TYR A 501 8.97 -20.35 22.06
CA TYR A 501 10.22 -21.04 21.70
C TYR A 501 10.08 -21.82 20.39
N ALA A 502 8.99 -22.54 20.19
CA ALA A 502 8.73 -23.27 18.94
C ALA A 502 8.65 -22.32 17.74
N LEU A 503 7.95 -21.18 17.89
CA LEU A 503 7.87 -20.16 16.84
C LEU A 503 9.23 -19.50 16.58
N ALA A 504 9.99 -19.18 17.61
CA ALA A 504 11.33 -18.63 17.49
C ALA A 504 12.26 -19.61 16.76
N CYS A 505 12.22 -20.89 17.12
CA CYS A 505 12.96 -21.94 16.44
C CYS A 505 12.57 -22.02 14.94
N LYS A 506 11.28 -21.97 14.62
CA LYS A 506 10.80 -21.91 13.21
C LYS A 506 11.36 -20.70 12.47
N GLN A 507 11.55 -19.56 13.14
CA GLN A 507 12.13 -18.34 12.59
C GLN A 507 13.67 -18.27 12.69
N ALA A 508 14.32 -19.43 12.73
CA ALA A 508 15.77 -19.60 12.73
C ALA A 508 16.53 -19.02 13.94
N TRP A 509 15.86 -18.87 15.09
CA TRP A 509 16.52 -18.61 16.37
C TRP A 509 17.08 -19.92 16.94
N THR A 510 18.36 -20.21 16.65
CA THR A 510 19.00 -21.46 17.07
C THR A 510 19.05 -21.63 18.59
N GLU A 511 19.20 -20.52 19.32
CA GLU A 511 19.20 -20.49 20.78
C GLU A 511 17.84 -20.96 21.34
N ALA A 512 16.75 -20.53 20.73
CA ALA A 512 15.39 -20.91 21.13
C ALA A 512 15.09 -22.39 20.88
N CYS A 513 15.72 -22.99 19.85
CA CYS A 513 15.57 -24.42 19.58
C CYS A 513 16.17 -25.29 20.69
N ALA A 514 17.24 -24.83 21.34
CA ALA A 514 17.90 -25.52 22.46
C ALA A 514 17.15 -25.34 23.78
N ASP A 515 16.41 -24.24 23.95
CA ASP A 515 15.72 -23.88 25.17
C ASP A 515 14.25 -24.36 25.22
N ASP A 516 13.76 -25.04 24.15
CA ASP A 516 12.40 -25.57 24.08
C ASP A 516 12.18 -26.67 25.14
N PRO A 517 11.31 -26.45 26.15
CA PRO A 517 11.05 -27.42 27.23
C PRO A 517 10.49 -28.78 26.75
N GLN A 518 9.88 -28.81 25.52
CA GLN A 518 9.33 -30.04 24.95
C GLN A 518 10.39 -30.93 24.29
N LYS A 519 11.60 -30.44 24.14
CA LYS A 519 12.74 -31.19 23.57
C LYS A 519 13.75 -31.65 24.63
N ARG A 520 13.54 -31.28 25.91
CA ARG A 520 14.23 -31.80 27.07
C ARG A 520 13.36 -32.88 27.72
#